data_3b8552c284348d2ad343d3823218768e
#
_entry.id   3b8552c284348d2ad343d3823218768e
#
_cell.length_a   1.000
_cell.length_b   1.000
_cell.length_c   1.000
_cell.angle_alpha   90.00
_cell.angle_beta   90.00
_cell.angle_gamma   90.00
#
_symmetry.space_group_name_H-M   'P 1'
#
loop_
_entity.id
_entity.type
_entity.pdbx_description
1 polymer ?
#
loop_
_entity_poly.entity_id
_entity_poly.type
_entity_poly.pdbx_seq_one_letter_code
_entity_poly.pdbx_strand_id
1 'polypeptide(L)'
;MINPFVAPDLAAPPLSHILSTPIGRLLLTGDGYALTGLYMIDADRQAGRLQARFMPSPSAFAEVAAQLEAYFAGDLKEFTLPLAPTGSVFQLAVWTELTKIPYGSTVSYGDIARALGKRLVASRAVGLANGANPISVIVPCHRVIGSDGSLTGYGGGLERKELLLRLEGAGPTTLW
;
A
#
# COMPACT_ATOMS: atom_id res chain seq x y z
N MET A 1 18.07 -7.09 9.24
CA MET A 1 17.13 -6.27 8.42
C MET A 1 16.62 -5.15 9.30
N ILE A 2 16.75 -3.91 8.84
CA ILE A 2 16.17 -2.75 9.53
C ILE A 2 14.67 -2.80 9.24
N ASN A 3 13.84 -2.83 10.30
CA ASN A 3 12.39 -2.77 10.15
C ASN A 3 12.00 -1.32 9.79
N PRO A 4 11.39 -1.07 8.63
CA PRO A 4 10.97 0.28 8.24
C PRO A 4 9.70 0.73 8.98
N PHE A 5 9.06 -0.16 9.73
CA PHE A 5 7.81 0.09 10.41
C PHE A 5 8.04 0.43 11.89
N VAL A 6 7.26 1.37 12.41
CA VAL A 6 7.20 1.69 13.84
C VAL A 6 6.11 0.86 14.53
N ALA A 7 6.15 0.78 15.85
CA ALA A 7 5.06 0.16 16.59
C ALA A 7 3.85 1.12 16.67
N PRO A 8 2.60 0.64 16.46
CA PRO A 8 1.42 1.48 16.65
C PRO A 8 1.23 1.81 18.13
N ASP A 9 0.76 3.02 18.43
CA ASP A 9 0.32 3.37 19.78
C ASP A 9 -1.10 2.84 19.99
N LEU A 10 -1.19 1.71 20.70
CA LEU A 10 -2.47 1.07 20.99
C LEU A 10 -3.31 1.81 22.05
N ALA A 11 -2.73 2.80 22.74
CA ALA A 11 -3.43 3.65 23.72
C ALA A 11 -4.03 4.90 23.04
N ALA A 12 -3.53 5.28 21.88
CA ALA A 12 -4.03 6.42 21.14
C ALA A 12 -5.42 6.12 20.54
N PRO A 13 -6.28 7.15 20.40
CA PRO A 13 -7.56 6.98 19.74
C PRO A 13 -7.36 6.60 18.25
N PRO A 14 -8.14 5.66 17.73
CA PRO A 14 -8.07 5.29 16.32
C PRO A 14 -8.67 6.42 15.47
N LEU A 15 -7.82 7.12 14.71
CA LEU A 15 -8.19 8.26 13.87
C LEU A 15 -8.41 7.84 12.43
N SER A 16 -9.23 8.60 11.69
CA SER A 16 -9.41 8.41 10.26
C SER A 16 -9.62 9.70 9.47
N HIS A 17 -9.34 9.61 8.17
CA HIS A 17 -9.67 10.63 7.18
C HIS A 17 -9.99 9.98 5.83
N ILE A 18 -10.95 10.53 5.09
CA ILE A 18 -11.22 10.13 3.70
C ILE A 18 -10.64 11.17 2.76
N LEU A 19 -9.74 10.73 1.90
CA LEU A 19 -9.09 11.54 0.87
C LEU A 19 -9.62 11.15 -0.52
N SER A 20 -10.00 12.14 -1.33
CA SER A 20 -10.33 11.93 -2.76
C SER A 20 -9.06 11.98 -3.58
N THR A 21 -8.85 10.99 -4.46
CA THR A 21 -7.63 10.86 -5.27
C THR A 21 -7.96 10.44 -6.71
N PRO A 22 -7.01 10.50 -7.66
CA PRO A 22 -7.21 10.02 -9.02
C PRO A 22 -7.60 8.53 -9.14
N ILE A 23 -7.28 7.71 -8.13
CA ILE A 23 -7.66 6.29 -8.10
C ILE A 23 -8.93 6.03 -7.28
N GLY A 24 -9.67 7.09 -6.93
CA GLY A 24 -10.88 7.03 -6.10
C GLY A 24 -10.64 7.47 -4.67
N ARG A 25 -11.62 7.20 -3.80
CA ARG A 25 -11.53 7.58 -2.38
C ARG A 25 -10.66 6.60 -1.59
N LEU A 26 -9.79 7.17 -0.76
CA LEU A 26 -8.93 6.42 0.15
C LEU A 26 -9.36 6.71 1.60
N LEU A 27 -9.52 5.66 2.41
CA LEU A 27 -9.65 5.77 3.85
C LEU A 27 -8.27 5.65 4.48
N LEU A 28 -7.81 6.70 5.12
CA LEU A 28 -6.61 6.74 5.93
C LEU A 28 -6.97 6.41 7.38
N THR A 29 -6.17 5.58 8.04
CA THR A 29 -6.31 5.28 9.47
C THR A 29 -4.96 5.39 10.17
N GLY A 30 -4.95 5.83 11.43
CA GLY A 30 -3.73 6.02 12.19
C GLY A 30 -3.98 6.30 13.67
N ASP A 31 -2.90 6.49 14.41
CA ASP A 31 -2.90 6.80 15.85
C ASP A 31 -2.56 8.28 16.16
N GLY A 32 -2.44 9.10 15.10
CA GLY A 32 -2.05 10.51 15.20
C GLY A 32 -0.56 10.76 14.99
N TYR A 33 0.28 9.70 15.04
CA TYR A 33 1.70 9.74 14.71
C TYR A 33 2.02 8.91 13.48
N ALA A 34 1.55 7.66 13.43
CA ALA A 34 1.84 6.73 12.36
C ALA A 34 0.57 6.34 11.59
N LEU A 35 0.73 6.10 10.29
CA LEU A 35 -0.32 5.54 9.44
C LEU A 35 -0.40 4.03 9.69
N THR A 36 -1.59 3.56 10.08
CA THR A 36 -1.86 2.13 10.32
C THR A 36 -2.60 1.46 9.18
N GLY A 37 -3.27 2.27 8.31
CA GLY A 37 -3.97 1.76 7.14
C GLY A 37 -4.26 2.82 6.08
N LEU A 38 -4.30 2.38 4.83
CA LEU A 38 -4.74 3.11 3.66
C LEU A 38 -5.54 2.14 2.78
N TYR A 39 -6.85 2.33 2.74
CA TYR A 39 -7.77 1.42 2.09
C TYR A 39 -8.52 2.12 0.97
N MET A 40 -8.70 1.45 -0.16
CA MET A 40 -9.55 1.91 -1.25
C MET A 40 -11.01 1.61 -0.90
N ILE A 41 -11.88 2.62 -1.03
CA ILE A 41 -13.30 2.51 -0.70
C ILE A 41 -14.16 2.82 -1.92
N ASP A 42 -14.94 1.83 -2.35
CA ASP A 42 -15.75 1.91 -3.56
C ASP A 42 -17.20 2.35 -3.31
N ALA A 43 -17.73 2.11 -2.09
CA ALA A 43 -19.11 2.41 -1.76
C ALA A 43 -19.25 3.19 -0.45
N ASP A 44 -20.22 4.11 -0.40
CA ASP A 44 -20.53 4.92 0.79
C ASP A 44 -20.86 4.06 2.02
N ARG A 45 -21.55 2.93 1.80
CA ARG A 45 -21.90 1.98 2.87
C ARG A 45 -20.67 1.33 3.48
N GLN A 46 -19.63 1.01 2.67
CA GLN A 46 -18.36 0.47 3.14
C GLN A 46 -17.57 1.54 3.90
N ALA A 47 -17.50 2.76 3.34
CA ALA A 47 -16.89 3.91 3.98
C ALA A 47 -17.50 4.17 5.37
N GLY A 48 -18.81 4.23 5.47
CA GLY A 48 -19.51 4.48 6.73
C GLY A 48 -19.26 3.41 7.81
N ARG A 49 -19.25 2.12 7.42
CA ARG A 49 -18.94 1.01 8.36
C ARG A 49 -17.51 1.05 8.88
N LEU A 50 -16.55 1.40 8.04
CA LEU A 50 -15.16 1.53 8.44
C LEU A 50 -14.96 2.77 9.29
N GLN A 51 -15.52 3.92 8.88
CA GLN A 51 -15.42 5.17 9.66
C GLN A 51 -16.07 5.08 11.04
N ALA A 52 -17.16 4.33 11.21
CA ALA A 52 -17.80 4.17 12.51
C ALA A 52 -16.88 3.58 13.60
N ARG A 53 -15.72 3.03 13.22
CA ARG A 53 -14.71 2.46 14.13
C ARG A 53 -13.59 3.44 14.47
N PHE A 54 -13.56 4.62 13.85
CA PHE A 54 -12.49 5.60 13.95
C PHE A 54 -13.06 6.99 14.18
N MET A 55 -12.29 7.83 14.84
CA MET A 55 -12.63 9.25 15.03
C MET A 55 -12.15 10.07 13.81
N PRO A 56 -13.02 10.82 13.12
CA PRO A 56 -12.60 11.67 12.02
C PRO A 56 -11.62 12.75 12.49
N SER A 57 -10.46 12.85 11.84
CA SER A 57 -9.43 13.84 12.16
C SER A 57 -8.64 14.22 10.91
N PRO A 58 -9.15 15.11 10.04
CA PRO A 58 -8.43 15.52 8.82
C PRO A 58 -7.03 16.06 9.11
N SER A 59 -6.88 16.82 10.19
CA SER A 59 -5.59 17.45 10.55
C SER A 59 -4.49 16.44 10.91
N ALA A 60 -4.86 15.28 11.47
CA ALA A 60 -3.91 14.20 11.80
C ALA A 60 -3.29 13.55 10.54
N PHE A 61 -3.92 13.73 9.38
CA PHE A 61 -3.47 13.13 8.11
C PHE A 61 -3.02 14.19 7.08
N ALA A 62 -2.80 15.44 7.50
CA ALA A 62 -2.42 16.51 6.59
C ALA A 62 -1.14 16.21 5.81
N GLU A 63 -0.11 15.69 6.50
CA GLU A 63 1.16 15.29 5.87
C GLU A 63 0.98 14.09 4.93
N VAL A 64 0.17 13.11 5.32
CA VAL A 64 -0.15 11.95 4.45
C VAL A 64 -0.87 12.41 3.20
N ALA A 65 -1.84 13.31 3.33
CA ALA A 65 -2.58 13.88 2.19
C ALA A 65 -1.65 14.65 1.25
N ALA A 66 -0.80 15.52 1.79
CA ALA A 66 0.15 16.30 1.00
C ALA A 66 1.13 15.40 0.21
N GLN A 67 1.68 14.35 0.85
CA GLN A 67 2.57 13.42 0.16
C GLN A 67 1.83 12.57 -0.89
N LEU A 68 0.58 12.16 -0.65
CA LEU A 68 -0.23 11.47 -1.65
C LEU A 68 -0.57 12.38 -2.84
N GLU A 69 -0.92 13.65 -2.61
CA GLU A 69 -1.15 14.64 -3.66
C GLU A 69 0.10 14.82 -4.53
N ALA A 70 1.27 15.01 -3.93
CA ALA A 70 2.54 15.11 -4.64
C ALA A 70 2.89 13.83 -5.42
N TYR A 71 2.61 12.64 -4.85
CA TYR A 71 2.80 11.37 -5.54
C TYR A 71 1.91 11.25 -6.78
N PHE A 72 0.61 11.58 -6.67
CA PHE A 72 -0.31 11.54 -7.80
C PHE A 72 -0.04 12.62 -8.85
N ALA A 73 0.61 13.73 -8.47
CA ALA A 73 1.11 14.74 -9.39
C ALA A 73 2.41 14.31 -10.11
N GLY A 74 3.09 13.23 -9.64
CA GLY A 74 4.38 12.77 -10.17
C GLY A 74 5.59 13.47 -9.56
N ASP A 75 5.37 14.35 -8.58
CA ASP A 75 6.42 15.16 -7.92
C ASP A 75 7.12 14.41 -6.78
N LEU A 76 6.44 13.42 -6.17
CA LEU A 76 6.98 12.60 -5.10
C LEU A 76 7.15 11.15 -5.57
N LYS A 77 8.34 10.58 -5.33
CA LYS A 77 8.66 9.18 -5.67
C LYS A 77 8.85 8.28 -4.44
N GLU A 78 9.17 8.87 -3.30
CA GLU A 78 9.42 8.17 -2.03
C GLU A 78 8.66 8.85 -0.90
N PHE A 79 7.91 8.05 -0.14
CA PHE A 79 7.17 8.54 1.03
C PHE A 79 8.06 8.55 2.27
N THR A 80 7.94 9.59 3.09
CA THR A 80 8.71 9.79 4.34
C THR A 80 7.80 9.78 5.56
N LEU A 81 6.86 8.85 5.62
CA LEU A 81 5.83 8.77 6.65
C LEU A 81 6.13 7.66 7.66
N PRO A 82 5.85 7.86 8.95
CA PRO A 82 5.87 6.77 9.91
C PRO A 82 4.73 5.80 9.61
N LEU A 83 5.05 4.52 9.41
CA LEU A 83 4.10 3.47 9.06
C LEU A 83 4.06 2.41 10.15
N ALA A 84 2.86 2.02 10.59
CA ALA A 84 2.64 1.04 11.65
C ALA A 84 1.63 -0.05 11.21
N PRO A 85 1.93 -0.85 10.16
CA PRO A 85 1.05 -1.92 9.73
C PRO A 85 1.00 -3.03 10.78
N THR A 86 -0.18 -3.60 11.00
CA THR A 86 -0.37 -4.76 11.86
C THR A 86 -0.55 -6.02 11.02
N GLY A 87 0.23 -7.05 11.30
CA GLY A 87 0.18 -8.32 10.58
C GLY A 87 1.02 -9.42 11.24
N SER A 88 0.98 -10.62 10.68
CA SER A 88 1.86 -11.72 11.11
C SER A 88 3.33 -11.40 10.79
N VAL A 89 4.25 -12.10 11.44
CA VAL A 89 5.70 -11.97 11.19
C VAL A 89 6.02 -12.14 9.70
N PHE A 90 5.36 -13.10 9.02
CA PHE A 90 5.56 -13.31 7.59
C PHE A 90 5.02 -12.14 6.74
N GLN A 91 3.84 -11.61 7.07
CA GLN A 91 3.28 -10.45 6.37
C GLN A 91 4.18 -9.22 6.53
N LEU A 92 4.61 -8.92 7.75
CA LEU A 92 5.54 -7.82 8.02
C LEU A 92 6.85 -7.98 7.24
N ALA A 93 7.40 -9.19 7.15
CA ALA A 93 8.59 -9.47 6.36
C ALA A 93 8.34 -9.23 4.85
N VAL A 94 7.20 -9.68 4.30
CA VAL A 94 6.82 -9.41 2.91
C VAL A 94 6.69 -7.90 2.69
N TRP A 95 5.93 -7.19 3.52
CA TRP A 95 5.73 -5.74 3.36
C TRP A 95 7.02 -4.94 3.50
N THR A 96 7.96 -5.40 4.35
CA THR A 96 9.32 -4.83 4.41
C THR A 96 10.07 -5.00 3.08
N GLU A 97 9.93 -6.14 2.38
CA GLU A 97 10.53 -6.29 1.05
C GLU A 97 9.83 -5.41 0.00
N LEU A 98 8.50 -5.21 0.11
CA LEU A 98 7.78 -4.30 -0.79
C LEU A 98 8.32 -2.87 -0.71
N THR A 99 8.65 -2.35 0.47
CA THR A 99 9.16 -0.97 0.62
C THR A 99 10.51 -0.74 -0.07
N LYS A 100 11.21 -1.81 -0.44
CA LYS A 100 12.49 -1.71 -1.15
C LYS A 100 12.36 -1.63 -2.68
N ILE A 101 11.15 -1.86 -3.22
CA ILE A 101 10.92 -1.82 -4.67
C ILE A 101 10.91 -0.35 -5.11
N PRO A 102 11.84 0.09 -5.97
CA PRO A 102 11.90 1.49 -6.38
C PRO A 102 10.67 1.93 -7.18
N TYR A 103 10.39 3.23 -7.15
CA TYR A 103 9.40 3.87 -8.03
C TYR A 103 9.74 3.56 -9.50
N GLY A 104 8.74 3.23 -10.28
CA GLY A 104 8.90 2.90 -11.70
C GLY A 104 9.50 1.51 -11.97
N SER A 105 9.62 0.66 -10.94
CA SER A 105 10.14 -0.71 -11.07
C SER A 105 9.10 -1.74 -10.65
N THR A 106 9.18 -2.92 -11.24
CA THR A 106 8.35 -4.07 -10.85
C THR A 106 9.21 -5.29 -10.52
N VAL A 107 8.69 -6.14 -9.66
CA VAL A 107 9.29 -7.44 -9.31
C VAL A 107 8.22 -8.52 -9.34
N SER A 108 8.63 -9.79 -9.46
CA SER A 108 7.69 -10.91 -9.37
C SER A 108 7.48 -11.36 -7.92
N TYR A 109 6.37 -12.08 -7.66
CA TYR A 109 6.16 -12.76 -6.37
C TYR A 109 7.29 -13.71 -6.02
N GLY A 110 7.93 -14.32 -7.05
CA GLY A 110 9.10 -15.18 -6.89
C GLY A 110 10.35 -14.42 -6.44
N ASP A 111 10.52 -13.17 -6.88
CA ASP A 111 11.63 -12.32 -6.45
C ASP A 111 11.52 -11.98 -4.97
N ILE A 112 10.31 -11.63 -4.50
CA ILE A 112 10.06 -11.40 -3.08
C ILE A 112 10.29 -12.68 -2.27
N ALA A 113 9.83 -13.84 -2.74
CA ALA A 113 10.09 -15.12 -2.06
C ALA A 113 11.59 -15.37 -1.92
N ARG A 114 12.39 -15.15 -2.98
CA ARG A 114 13.84 -15.28 -2.96
C ARG A 114 14.52 -14.29 -2.00
N ALA A 115 14.09 -13.03 -2.01
CA ALA A 115 14.61 -12.01 -1.08
C ALA A 115 14.40 -12.40 0.39
N LEU A 116 13.30 -13.12 0.69
CA LEU A 116 13.00 -13.67 2.01
C LEU A 116 13.74 -14.98 2.31
N GLY A 117 14.63 -15.45 1.44
CA GLY A 117 15.33 -16.74 1.57
C GLY A 117 14.39 -17.96 1.45
N LYS A 118 13.25 -17.81 0.77
CA LYS A 118 12.26 -18.87 0.56
C LYS A 118 12.39 -19.48 -0.84
N ARG A 119 11.90 -20.72 -0.99
CA ARG A 119 11.79 -21.37 -2.30
C ARG A 119 10.65 -20.73 -3.11
N LEU A 120 10.70 -20.86 -4.45
CA LEU A 120 9.66 -20.32 -5.35
C LEU A 120 8.24 -20.79 -5.05
N VAL A 121 8.09 -21.99 -4.47
CA VAL A 121 6.78 -22.50 -4.02
C VAL A 121 6.10 -21.54 -3.01
N ALA A 122 6.85 -20.69 -2.31
CA ALA A 122 6.31 -19.69 -1.41
C ALA A 122 5.68 -18.47 -2.13
N SER A 123 5.78 -18.35 -3.46
CA SER A 123 5.22 -17.22 -4.23
C SER A 123 3.71 -17.05 -3.98
N ARG A 124 2.98 -18.16 -3.81
CA ARG A 124 1.53 -18.09 -3.48
C ARG A 124 1.30 -17.46 -2.10
N ALA A 125 2.09 -17.83 -1.09
CA ALA A 125 1.99 -17.25 0.25
C ALA A 125 2.39 -15.77 0.25
N VAL A 126 3.42 -15.41 -0.53
CA VAL A 126 3.80 -14.01 -0.78
C VAL A 126 2.65 -13.25 -1.43
N GLY A 127 1.97 -13.82 -2.42
CA GLY A 127 0.81 -13.22 -3.07
C GLY A 127 -0.34 -12.93 -2.09
N LEU A 128 -0.63 -13.87 -1.18
CA LEU A 128 -1.63 -13.67 -0.12
C LEU A 128 -1.22 -12.55 0.86
N ALA A 129 0.05 -12.52 1.28
CA ALA A 129 0.58 -11.48 2.15
C ALA A 129 0.59 -10.11 1.45
N ASN A 130 0.95 -10.07 0.16
CA ASN A 130 0.90 -8.86 -0.68
C ASN A 130 -0.53 -8.30 -0.78
N GLY A 131 -1.52 -9.17 -1.01
CA GLY A 131 -2.94 -8.79 -1.06
C GLY A 131 -3.53 -8.35 0.29
N ALA A 132 -2.90 -8.76 1.41
CA ALA A 132 -3.29 -8.37 2.76
C ALA A 132 -2.62 -7.07 3.24
N ASN A 133 -1.85 -6.37 2.40
CA ASN A 133 -1.18 -5.12 2.74
C ASN A 133 -2.21 -4.06 3.21
N PRO A 134 -2.11 -3.58 4.46
CA PRO A 134 -3.06 -2.61 4.99
C PRO A 134 -2.77 -1.17 4.56
N ILE A 135 -1.58 -0.86 4.04
CA ILE A 135 -1.15 0.49 3.66
C ILE A 135 -0.84 0.53 2.16
N SER A 136 -1.87 0.32 1.33
CA SER A 136 -1.74 0.33 -0.13
C SER A 136 -1.14 1.63 -0.65
N VAL A 137 -0.53 1.61 -1.84
CA VAL A 137 0.17 2.73 -2.49
C VAL A 137 1.52 3.04 -1.82
N ILE A 138 1.53 3.42 -0.54
CA ILE A 138 2.74 3.79 0.21
C ILE A 138 3.64 2.56 0.41
N VAL A 139 3.07 1.43 0.85
CA VAL A 139 3.72 0.11 0.75
C VAL A 139 3.33 -0.48 -0.60
N PRO A 140 4.24 -0.49 -1.59
CA PRO A 140 3.88 -0.56 -3.00
C PRO A 140 3.58 -1.98 -3.50
N CYS A 141 2.53 -2.62 -2.96
CA CYS A 141 2.09 -3.95 -3.39
C CYS A 141 1.66 -4.00 -4.87
N HIS A 142 1.34 -2.85 -5.48
CA HIS A 142 1.04 -2.74 -6.91
C HIS A 142 2.26 -2.99 -7.80
N ARG A 143 3.51 -2.82 -7.29
CA ARG A 143 4.76 -3.10 -8.03
C ARG A 143 5.11 -4.59 -8.13
N VAL A 144 4.31 -5.48 -7.51
CA VAL A 144 4.51 -6.93 -7.62
C VAL A 144 3.58 -7.51 -8.67
N ILE A 145 4.16 -8.16 -9.70
CA ILE A 145 3.45 -8.69 -10.87
C ILE A 145 3.72 -10.19 -11.06
N GLY A 146 3.05 -10.81 -12.01
CA GLY A 146 3.36 -12.17 -12.42
C GLY A 146 4.77 -12.29 -13.01
N SER A 147 5.39 -13.46 -12.94
CA SER A 147 6.72 -13.71 -13.54
C SER A 147 6.70 -13.65 -15.08
N ASP A 148 5.54 -13.75 -15.67
CA ASP A 148 5.26 -13.58 -17.11
C ASP A 148 4.90 -12.13 -17.49
N GLY A 149 4.99 -11.19 -16.54
CA GLY A 149 4.61 -9.78 -16.71
C GLY A 149 3.11 -9.51 -16.55
N SER A 150 2.29 -10.52 -16.28
CA SER A 150 0.85 -10.35 -16.13
C SER A 150 0.50 -9.57 -14.85
N LEU A 151 -0.53 -8.72 -14.93
CA LEU A 151 -1.10 -8.05 -13.77
C LEU A 151 -2.01 -9.04 -13.05
N THR A 152 -1.60 -9.48 -11.88
CA THR A 152 -2.34 -10.41 -11.03
C THR A 152 -2.58 -9.82 -9.66
N GLY A 153 -3.71 -10.15 -9.05
CA GLY A 153 -4.06 -9.93 -7.66
C GLY A 153 -3.73 -8.55 -7.08
N TYR A 154 -4.74 -7.69 -6.94
CA TYR A 154 -4.62 -6.41 -6.23
C TYR A 154 -5.90 -6.15 -5.44
N GLY A 155 -5.77 -5.82 -4.15
CA GLY A 155 -6.92 -5.61 -3.28
C GLY A 155 -7.83 -4.45 -3.71
N GLY A 156 -7.27 -3.46 -4.41
CA GLY A 156 -8.01 -2.34 -4.99
C GLY A 156 -8.52 -2.56 -6.41
N GLY A 157 -8.39 -3.77 -6.97
CA GLY A 157 -8.74 -4.06 -8.36
C GLY A 157 -7.60 -3.80 -9.36
N LEU A 158 -7.59 -4.54 -10.46
CA LEU A 158 -6.51 -4.48 -11.46
C LEU A 158 -6.44 -3.13 -12.17
N GLU A 159 -7.56 -2.46 -12.38
CA GLU A 159 -7.60 -1.13 -12.99
C GLU A 159 -6.77 -0.10 -12.20
N ARG A 160 -6.92 -0.07 -10.87
CA ARG A 160 -6.13 0.81 -10.00
C ARG A 160 -4.66 0.42 -9.99
N LYS A 161 -4.34 -0.87 -10.02
CA LYS A 161 -2.96 -1.34 -10.14
C LYS A 161 -2.32 -0.84 -11.42
N GLU A 162 -3.02 -0.95 -12.54
CA GLU A 162 -2.55 -0.47 -13.83
C GLU A 162 -2.36 1.05 -13.84
N LEU A 163 -3.31 1.82 -13.27
CA LEU A 163 -3.19 3.27 -13.14
C LEU A 163 -1.95 3.67 -12.34
N LEU A 164 -1.69 3.02 -11.21
CA LEU A 164 -0.50 3.27 -10.39
C LEU A 164 0.79 2.94 -11.14
N LEU A 165 0.86 1.79 -11.81
CA LEU A 165 2.03 1.41 -12.60
C LEU A 165 2.25 2.36 -13.79
N ARG A 166 1.20 2.82 -14.46
CA ARG A 166 1.30 3.85 -15.52
C ARG A 166 1.80 5.18 -14.98
N LEU A 167 1.27 5.64 -13.84
CA LEU A 167 1.74 6.85 -13.17
C LEU A 167 3.24 6.77 -12.90
N GLU A 168 3.72 5.61 -12.48
CA GLU A 168 5.12 5.37 -12.17
C GLU A 168 6.00 5.10 -13.41
N GLY A 169 5.41 5.02 -14.60
CA GLY A 169 6.14 4.68 -15.83
C GLY A 169 6.56 3.22 -15.95
N ALA A 170 6.00 2.34 -15.09
CA ALA A 170 6.26 0.89 -15.07
C ALA A 170 5.11 0.07 -15.69
N GLY A 171 4.12 0.73 -16.27
CA GLY A 171 2.98 0.07 -16.91
C GLY A 171 3.39 -0.74 -18.14
N PRO A 172 2.59 -1.74 -18.55
CA PRO A 172 2.84 -2.45 -19.81
C PRO A 172 2.88 -1.45 -20.95
N THR A 173 3.96 -1.49 -21.72
CA THR A 173 4.10 -0.69 -22.95
C THR A 173 3.19 -1.34 -24.01
N THR A 174 1.91 -1.07 -23.95
CA THR A 174 1.02 -1.37 -25.09
C THR A 174 1.35 -0.35 -26.17
N LEU A 175 2.20 -0.76 -27.10
CA LEU A 175 2.30 -0.12 -28.39
C LEU A 175 0.93 -0.33 -29.09
N TRP A 176 0.20 0.72 -29.29
CA TRP A 176 -0.94 0.79 -30.22
C TRP A 176 -0.40 0.87 -31.64
#